data_9c45b91b46445f25e49dea16ec7fbf65
#
_entry.id   9c45b91b46445f25e49dea16ec7fbf65
#
_cell.length_a   1.000
_cell.length_b   1.000
_cell.length_c   1.000
_cell.angle_alpha   90.00
_cell.angle_beta   90.00
_cell.angle_gamma   90.00
#
_symmetry.space_group_name_H-M   'P 1'
#
loop_
_entity.id
_entity.type
_entity.pdbx_description
1 polymer ?
#
loop_
_entity_poly.entity_id
_entity_poly.type
_entity_poly.pdbx_seq_one_letter_code
_entity_poly.pdbx_strand_id
1 'polypeptide(L)'
;MTADSFYCATGSGSRRRTQSNVFGEAIHYSKVWIHHGSYLPFGLQNKDTAMTPNGELYFRTWYTNDFSVADYPLRHLFIHEMSHVWQRERGMNVIARGLVSFAVSYRYSLDGRPLRRYPMEQQAQIIADYFILTNYGYSLWMILRRRGDITLDGDLSEAVIRQKYEKTMRYFPWG
;
A
#
# COMPACT_ATOMS: atom_id res chain seq x y z
N MET A 1 -9.55 -15.95 -15.11
CA MET A 1 -8.91 -16.12 -13.79
C MET A 1 -9.73 -15.32 -12.81
N THR A 2 -10.45 -16.00 -11.92
CA THR A 2 -11.28 -15.36 -10.90
C THR A 2 -10.36 -14.69 -9.90
N ALA A 3 -10.51 -13.36 -9.73
CA ALA A 3 -9.81 -12.64 -8.68
C ALA A 3 -10.32 -13.15 -7.34
N ASP A 4 -9.49 -13.87 -6.60
CA ASP A 4 -9.80 -14.27 -5.24
C ASP A 4 -9.91 -13.01 -4.38
N SER A 5 -11.10 -12.79 -3.83
CA SER A 5 -11.38 -11.65 -2.98
C SER A 5 -11.05 -12.02 -1.55
N PHE A 6 -10.13 -11.31 -0.92
CA PHE A 6 -9.84 -11.46 0.50
C PHE A 6 -10.79 -10.59 1.34
N TYR A 7 -11.16 -11.09 2.50
CA TYR A 7 -12.05 -10.39 3.43
C TYR A 7 -11.24 -9.84 4.61
N CYS A 8 -11.30 -8.53 4.83
CA CYS A 8 -10.83 -7.91 6.06
C CYS A 8 -12.00 -7.64 7.01
N ALA A 9 -11.76 -7.77 8.31
CA ALA A 9 -12.72 -7.35 9.33
C ALA A 9 -12.80 -5.83 9.40
N THR A 10 -13.99 -5.28 9.65
CA THR A 10 -14.21 -3.84 9.86
C THR A 10 -14.66 -3.58 11.28
N GLY A 11 -14.41 -2.40 11.83
CA GLY A 11 -14.77 -2.00 13.19
C GLY A 11 -16.27 -2.06 13.51
N SER A 12 -17.13 -2.25 12.50
CA SER A 12 -18.57 -2.49 12.64
C SER A 12 -18.96 -3.97 12.63
N GLY A 13 -18.01 -4.90 12.72
CA GLY A 13 -18.26 -6.35 12.76
C GLY A 13 -18.57 -6.99 11.40
N SER A 14 -18.56 -6.26 10.30
CA SER A 14 -18.74 -6.82 8.96
C SER A 14 -17.39 -7.10 8.30
N ARG A 15 -17.28 -8.24 7.59
CA ARG A 15 -16.12 -8.57 6.76
C ARG A 15 -16.32 -7.91 5.39
N ARG A 16 -15.31 -7.21 4.91
CA ARG A 16 -15.37 -6.53 3.62
C ARG A 16 -14.43 -7.14 2.61
N ARG A 17 -14.84 -7.10 1.33
CA ARG A 17 -14.01 -7.57 0.22
C ARG A 17 -12.86 -6.61 -0.03
N THR A 18 -11.66 -7.16 -0.13
CA THR A 18 -10.49 -6.46 -0.63
C THR A 18 -10.01 -7.12 -1.91
N GLN A 19 -9.73 -6.32 -2.95
CA GLN A 19 -9.00 -6.86 -4.09
C GLN A 19 -7.54 -6.96 -3.70
N SER A 20 -7.00 -8.14 -3.56
CA SER A 20 -5.69 -8.41 -4.13
C SER A 20 -5.07 -9.73 -3.69
N ASN A 21 -4.60 -10.48 -4.65
CA ASN A 21 -3.52 -11.45 -4.52
C ASN A 21 -2.13 -10.78 -4.40
N VAL A 22 -2.05 -9.48 -4.08
CA VAL A 22 -0.78 -8.75 -4.00
C VAL A 22 0.14 -9.37 -2.96
N PHE A 23 -0.40 -9.69 -1.79
CA PHE A 23 0.37 -10.23 -0.67
C PHE A 23 0.21 -11.75 -0.51
N GLY A 24 -0.67 -12.39 -1.29
CA GLY A 24 -0.96 -13.82 -1.15
C GLY A 24 -1.28 -14.19 0.30
N GLU A 25 -0.67 -15.26 0.79
CA GLU A 25 -0.81 -15.75 2.16
C GLU A 25 0.17 -15.08 3.15
N ALA A 26 0.92 -14.07 2.72
CA ALA A 26 1.87 -13.35 3.58
C ALA A 26 1.21 -12.40 4.58
N ILE A 27 -0.12 -12.27 4.54
CA ILE A 27 -0.95 -11.51 5.48
C ILE A 27 -2.07 -12.41 6.02
N HIS A 28 -2.30 -12.37 7.33
CA HIS A 28 -3.45 -12.98 7.97
C HIS A 28 -4.67 -12.05 7.88
N TYR A 29 -5.32 -11.98 6.71
CA TYR A 29 -6.42 -11.04 6.42
C TYR A 29 -7.57 -11.10 7.43
N SER A 30 -7.84 -12.25 8.03
CA SER A 30 -8.88 -12.40 9.08
C SER A 30 -8.59 -11.62 10.36
N LYS A 31 -7.35 -11.17 10.54
CA LYS A 31 -6.91 -10.36 11.69
C LYS A 31 -6.78 -8.87 11.35
N VAL A 32 -6.97 -8.49 10.08
CA VAL A 32 -6.85 -7.10 9.65
C VAL A 32 -8.18 -6.38 9.85
N TRP A 33 -8.16 -5.29 10.60
CA TRP A 33 -9.31 -4.43 10.82
C TRP A 33 -9.16 -3.13 10.04
N ILE A 34 -10.29 -2.65 9.50
CA ILE A 34 -10.36 -1.37 8.81
C ILE A 34 -11.33 -0.49 9.57
N HIS A 35 -10.83 0.64 10.07
CA HIS A 35 -11.60 1.56 10.89
C HIS A 35 -11.97 2.81 10.10
N HIS A 36 -13.24 3.23 10.26
CA HIS A 36 -13.68 4.57 9.86
C HIS A 36 -13.49 5.50 11.06
N GLY A 37 -12.30 6.05 11.22
CA GLY A 37 -11.98 6.90 12.36
C GLY A 37 -10.51 7.28 12.44
N SER A 38 -10.18 8.01 13.51
CA SER A 38 -8.81 8.41 13.83
C SER A 38 -8.15 7.39 14.74
N TYR A 39 -6.92 7.00 14.42
CA TYR A 39 -6.06 6.26 15.36
C TYR A 39 -5.62 7.15 16.53
N LEU A 40 -5.30 8.41 16.25
CA LEU A 40 -4.84 9.35 17.28
C LEU A 40 -6.02 9.83 18.12
N PRO A 41 -5.82 9.98 19.47
CA PRO A 41 -6.85 10.48 20.36
C PRO A 41 -7.34 11.87 19.91
N PHE A 42 -8.56 12.20 20.30
CA PHE A 42 -9.20 13.49 19.99
C PHE A 42 -9.25 13.85 18.49
N GLY A 43 -9.10 12.86 17.59
CA GLY A 43 -9.17 13.08 16.15
C GLY A 43 -7.94 13.83 15.58
N LEU A 44 -6.79 13.75 16.24
CA LEU A 44 -5.56 14.42 15.81
C LEU A 44 -4.94 13.88 14.53
N GLN A 45 -5.36 12.68 14.05
CA GLN A 45 -4.97 12.22 12.72
C GLN A 45 -5.51 13.20 11.67
N ASN A 46 -4.67 13.61 10.72
CA ASN A 46 -5.12 14.44 9.60
C ASN A 46 -6.27 13.73 8.85
N LYS A 47 -7.30 14.50 8.46
CA LYS A 47 -8.49 13.97 7.77
C LYS A 47 -8.15 13.29 6.45
N ASP A 48 -7.12 13.76 5.76
CA ASP A 48 -6.69 13.31 4.45
C ASP A 48 -5.48 12.36 4.52
N THR A 49 -5.30 11.67 5.66
CA THR A 49 -4.22 10.71 5.86
C THR A 49 -4.79 9.39 6.36
N ALA A 50 -4.45 8.29 5.72
CA ALA A 50 -4.62 6.95 6.27
C ALA A 50 -3.44 6.60 7.18
N MET A 51 -3.61 5.69 8.14
CA MET A 51 -2.56 5.24 9.04
C MET A 51 -2.71 3.76 9.36
N THR A 52 -1.60 3.04 9.42
CA THR A 52 -1.57 1.61 9.80
C THR A 52 -0.53 1.33 10.91
N PRO A 53 -0.69 1.90 12.11
CA PRO A 53 0.34 1.85 13.14
C PRO A 53 0.51 0.46 13.78
N ASN A 54 -0.57 -0.28 13.96
CA ASN A 54 -0.62 -1.55 14.71
C ASN A 54 -1.04 -2.76 13.86
N GLY A 55 -1.02 -2.63 12.52
CA GLY A 55 -1.51 -3.66 11.59
C GLY A 55 -3.01 -3.61 11.34
N GLU A 56 -3.66 -2.55 11.79
CA GLU A 56 -5.05 -2.20 11.50
C GLU A 56 -5.08 -0.86 10.77
N LEU A 57 -5.95 -0.72 9.77
CA LEU A 57 -6.03 0.45 8.91
C LEU A 57 -7.02 1.47 9.45
N TYR A 58 -6.62 2.74 9.52
CA TYR A 58 -7.45 3.84 10.01
C TYR A 58 -7.63 4.87 8.90
N PHE A 59 -8.84 4.91 8.32
CA PHE A 59 -9.26 5.88 7.32
C PHE A 59 -10.23 6.87 7.93
N ARG A 60 -10.07 8.15 7.59
CA ARG A 60 -11.03 9.19 7.93
C ARG A 60 -11.89 9.53 6.72
N THR A 61 -11.54 10.60 6.00
CA THR A 61 -12.25 11.04 4.79
C THR A 61 -12.24 9.99 3.68
N TRP A 62 -11.16 9.21 3.59
CA TRP A 62 -10.95 8.20 2.53
C TRP A 62 -11.55 6.82 2.83
N TYR A 63 -12.38 6.70 3.88
CA TYR A 63 -13.04 5.43 4.18
C TYR A 63 -14.10 5.08 3.13
N THR A 64 -14.11 3.84 2.70
CA THR A 64 -15.16 3.26 1.88
C THR A 64 -15.54 1.87 2.40
N ASN A 65 -16.75 1.45 2.09
CA ASN A 65 -17.25 0.14 2.46
C ASN A 65 -16.62 -0.99 1.64
N ASP A 66 -16.14 -0.68 0.45
CA ASP A 66 -15.51 -1.64 -0.44
C ASP A 66 -14.40 -0.96 -1.26
N PHE A 67 -13.15 -1.21 -0.87
CA PHE A 67 -11.99 -0.69 -1.58
C PHE A 67 -11.78 -1.35 -2.95
N SER A 68 -12.44 -2.48 -3.23
CA SER A 68 -12.31 -3.18 -4.51
C SER A 68 -13.00 -2.46 -5.66
N VAL A 69 -13.96 -1.60 -5.36
CA VAL A 69 -14.70 -0.80 -6.33
C VAL A 69 -14.42 0.70 -6.21
N ALA A 70 -13.52 1.09 -5.30
CA ALA A 70 -13.09 2.46 -5.13
C ALA A 70 -12.38 3.00 -6.39
N ASP A 71 -12.18 4.31 -6.47
CA ASP A 71 -11.35 4.90 -7.51
C ASP A 71 -9.87 4.47 -7.38
N TYR A 72 -9.11 4.66 -8.45
CA TYR A 72 -7.74 4.14 -8.50
C TYR A 72 -6.78 4.79 -7.49
N PRO A 73 -6.84 6.10 -7.20
CA PRO A 73 -6.03 6.68 -6.13
C PRO A 73 -6.32 6.07 -4.77
N LEU A 74 -7.60 5.79 -4.46
CA LEU A 74 -7.96 5.17 -3.19
C LEU A 74 -7.55 3.70 -3.12
N ARG A 75 -7.61 2.96 -4.24
CA ARG A 75 -7.05 1.59 -4.30
C ARG A 75 -5.53 1.60 -4.10
N HIS A 76 -4.84 2.56 -4.71
CA HIS A 76 -3.39 2.74 -4.53
C HIS A 76 -3.06 3.01 -3.05
N LEU A 77 -3.75 3.97 -2.41
CA LEU A 77 -3.60 4.26 -0.98
C LEU A 77 -3.90 3.03 -0.12
N PHE A 78 -4.96 2.27 -0.45
CA PHE A 78 -5.30 1.06 0.29
C PHE A 78 -4.19 0.00 0.23
N ILE A 79 -3.59 -0.22 -0.94
CA ILE A 79 -2.46 -1.15 -1.07
C ILE A 79 -1.22 -0.64 -0.34
N HIS A 80 -0.99 0.67 -0.32
CA HIS A 80 0.08 1.28 0.47
C HIS A 80 -0.11 0.95 1.98
N GLU A 81 -1.28 1.17 2.53
CA GLU A 81 -1.59 0.86 3.94
C GLU A 81 -1.53 -0.65 4.24
N MET A 82 -2.01 -1.50 3.33
CA MET A 82 -1.88 -2.95 3.46
C MET A 82 -0.42 -3.41 3.42
N SER A 83 0.47 -2.65 2.76
CA SER A 83 1.92 -2.92 2.80
C SER A 83 2.49 -2.74 4.21
N HIS A 84 1.97 -1.83 5.01
CA HIS A 84 2.36 -1.68 6.42
C HIS A 84 1.87 -2.86 7.28
N VAL A 85 0.71 -3.45 6.97
CA VAL A 85 0.28 -4.71 7.60
C VAL A 85 1.28 -5.81 7.28
N TRP A 86 1.63 -5.99 6.00
CA TRP A 86 2.61 -6.96 5.55
C TRP A 86 3.98 -6.76 6.23
N GLN A 87 4.46 -5.52 6.32
CA GLN A 87 5.72 -5.19 6.99
C GLN A 87 5.69 -5.58 8.48
N ARG A 88 4.58 -5.33 9.16
CA ARG A 88 4.39 -5.74 10.56
C ARG A 88 4.37 -7.25 10.72
N GLU A 89 3.67 -8.00 9.87
CA GLU A 89 3.65 -9.47 9.88
C GLU A 89 5.07 -10.05 9.71
N ARG A 90 5.96 -9.33 9.06
CA ARG A 90 7.38 -9.67 8.90
C ARG A 90 8.29 -9.13 10.02
N GLY A 91 7.72 -8.68 11.13
CA GLY A 91 8.45 -8.24 12.32
C GLY A 91 9.00 -6.81 12.24
N MET A 92 8.59 -5.99 11.25
CA MET A 92 8.96 -4.59 11.24
C MET A 92 8.19 -3.80 12.30
N ASN A 93 8.89 -2.96 13.07
CA ASN A 93 8.23 -2.06 14.01
C ASN A 93 7.69 -0.82 13.27
N VAL A 94 6.47 -0.93 12.75
CA VAL A 94 5.82 0.11 11.96
C VAL A 94 5.52 1.35 12.82
N ILE A 95 5.11 1.18 14.08
CA ILE A 95 4.80 2.30 14.99
C ILE A 95 6.03 3.17 15.22
N ALA A 96 7.13 2.57 15.65
CA ALA A 96 8.35 3.33 15.95
C ALA A 96 8.91 4.04 14.71
N ARG A 97 8.77 3.43 13.53
CA ARG A 97 9.21 4.02 12.26
C ARG A 97 8.22 5.03 11.72
N GLY A 98 6.92 4.85 11.93
CA GLY A 98 5.87 5.80 11.54
C GLY A 98 5.96 7.13 12.29
N LEU A 99 6.39 7.14 13.55
CA LEU A 99 6.64 8.37 14.30
C LEU A 99 7.79 9.20 13.72
N VAL A 100 8.70 8.59 12.97
CA VAL A 100 9.84 9.23 12.29
C VAL A 100 9.53 9.53 10.82
N SER A 101 8.44 8.98 10.28
CA SER A 101 8.11 9.03 8.84
C SER A 101 7.70 10.42 8.34
N PHE A 102 7.37 11.36 9.22
CA PHE A 102 7.17 12.77 8.83
C PHE A 102 8.37 13.39 8.10
N ALA A 103 9.57 12.77 8.20
CA ALA A 103 10.78 13.20 7.52
C ALA A 103 11.20 12.26 6.36
N VAL A 104 10.47 11.17 6.12
CA VAL A 104 10.86 10.20 5.10
C VAL A 104 10.15 10.52 3.79
N SER A 105 10.94 10.70 2.73
CA SER A 105 10.40 10.89 1.37
C SER A 105 9.79 9.59 0.86
N TYR A 106 8.57 9.69 0.34
CA TYR A 106 7.93 8.63 -0.46
C TYR A 106 8.59 8.46 -1.84
N ARG A 107 9.37 9.48 -2.28
CA ARG A 107 10.07 9.46 -3.57
C ARG A 107 11.18 8.42 -3.53
N TYR A 108 11.28 7.64 -4.60
CA TYR A 108 12.25 6.57 -4.73
C TYR A 108 12.74 6.42 -6.17
N SER A 109 13.90 5.77 -6.32
CA SER A 109 14.46 5.35 -7.60
C SER A 109 14.67 3.84 -7.58
N LEU A 110 14.36 3.16 -8.67
CA LEU A 110 14.62 1.73 -8.81
C LEU A 110 16.02 1.52 -9.37
N ASP A 111 16.98 1.23 -8.49
CA ASP A 111 18.39 0.99 -8.80
C ASP A 111 18.76 -0.50 -8.89
N GLY A 112 17.76 -1.39 -8.81
CA GLY A 112 17.91 -2.83 -8.92
C GLY A 112 18.22 -3.57 -7.63
N ARG A 113 18.25 -2.86 -6.48
CA ARG A 113 18.25 -3.51 -5.17
C ARG A 113 16.91 -4.18 -4.88
N PRO A 114 16.89 -5.26 -4.06
CA PRO A 114 15.64 -5.90 -3.66
C PRO A 114 14.80 -5.01 -2.74
N LEU A 115 13.47 -5.19 -2.75
CA LEU A 115 12.48 -4.39 -2.02
C LEU A 115 12.86 -4.15 -0.54
N ARG A 116 13.35 -5.17 0.15
CA ARG A 116 13.74 -5.10 1.57
C ARG A 116 14.86 -4.10 1.90
N ARG A 117 15.59 -3.62 0.88
CA ARG A 117 16.66 -2.62 1.04
C ARG A 117 16.17 -1.18 0.96
N TYR A 118 14.91 -0.97 0.66
CA TYR A 118 14.29 0.36 0.67
C TYR A 118 13.79 0.72 2.08
N PRO A 119 13.74 2.01 2.43
CA PRO A 119 13.03 2.50 3.62
C PRO A 119 11.57 2.04 3.63
N MET A 120 10.99 1.92 4.82
CA MET A 120 9.65 1.36 5.05
C MET A 120 8.58 2.00 4.16
N GLU A 121 8.49 3.34 4.13
CA GLU A 121 7.51 4.06 3.32
C GLU A 121 7.74 3.87 1.81
N GLN A 122 9.02 3.84 1.40
CA GLN A 122 9.34 3.57 0.00
C GLN A 122 8.97 2.14 -0.42
N GLN A 123 9.11 1.16 0.49
CA GLN A 123 8.63 -0.21 0.20
C GLN A 123 7.12 -0.21 -0.03
N ALA A 124 6.34 0.44 0.84
CA ALA A 124 4.89 0.52 0.70
C ALA A 124 4.49 1.23 -0.60
N GLN A 125 5.16 2.33 -0.92
CA GLN A 125 4.96 3.07 -2.17
C GLN A 125 5.29 2.21 -3.40
N ILE A 126 6.44 1.52 -3.42
CA ILE A 126 6.86 0.63 -4.52
C ILE A 126 5.82 -0.48 -4.76
N ILE A 127 5.29 -1.08 -3.70
CA ILE A 127 4.27 -2.14 -3.80
C ILE A 127 2.98 -1.58 -4.41
N ALA A 128 2.51 -0.42 -3.93
CA ALA A 128 1.29 0.21 -4.43
C ALA A 128 1.44 0.67 -5.89
N ASP A 129 2.58 1.25 -6.25
CA ASP A 129 2.88 1.69 -7.62
C ASP A 129 2.95 0.49 -8.58
N TYR A 130 3.61 -0.59 -8.16
CA TYR A 130 3.70 -1.84 -8.93
C TYR A 130 2.33 -2.51 -9.11
N PHE A 131 1.48 -2.49 -8.08
CA PHE A 131 0.11 -2.97 -8.17
C PHE A 131 -0.69 -2.24 -9.25
N ILE A 132 -0.60 -0.93 -9.34
CA ILE A 132 -1.26 -0.15 -10.39
C ILE A 132 -0.72 -0.54 -11.78
N LEU A 133 0.59 -0.64 -11.92
CA LEU A 133 1.23 -0.98 -13.20
C LEU A 133 0.81 -2.36 -13.71
N THR A 134 0.73 -3.35 -12.81
CA THR A 134 0.46 -4.74 -13.19
C THR A 134 -1.01 -5.03 -13.41
N ASN A 135 -1.91 -4.41 -12.65
CA ASN A 135 -3.33 -4.71 -12.70
C ASN A 135 -4.11 -3.78 -13.64
N TYR A 136 -3.63 -2.55 -13.84
CA TYR A 136 -4.37 -1.53 -14.62
C TYR A 136 -3.56 -0.95 -15.77
N GLY A 137 -2.29 -1.31 -15.89
CA GLY A 137 -1.45 -0.97 -17.03
C GLY A 137 -0.75 0.40 -16.92
N TYR A 138 0.13 0.60 -17.88
CA TYR A 138 1.02 1.77 -17.91
C TYR A 138 0.29 3.10 -18.06
N SER A 139 -0.78 3.16 -18.86
CA SER A 139 -1.51 4.40 -19.09
C SER A 139 -2.09 4.97 -17.80
N LEU A 140 -2.73 4.12 -16.97
CA LEU A 140 -3.24 4.56 -15.67
C LEU A 140 -2.10 4.89 -14.71
N TRP A 141 -1.03 4.09 -14.71
CA TRP A 141 0.16 4.35 -13.91
C TRP A 141 0.71 5.77 -14.19
N MET A 142 0.81 6.17 -15.47
CA MET A 142 1.25 7.52 -15.87
C MET A 142 0.27 8.61 -15.43
N ILE A 143 -1.04 8.35 -15.44
CA ILE A 143 -2.03 9.31 -14.93
C ILE A 143 -1.79 9.57 -13.43
N LEU A 144 -1.65 8.51 -12.63
CA LEU A 144 -1.40 8.63 -11.19
C LEU A 144 -0.02 9.24 -10.91
N ARG A 145 0.98 8.98 -11.76
CA ARG A 145 2.29 9.63 -11.67
C ARG A 145 2.22 11.15 -11.87
N ARG A 146 1.43 11.61 -12.85
CA ARG A 146 1.22 13.06 -13.12
C ARG A 146 0.44 13.74 -11.98
N ARG A 147 -0.44 13.01 -11.31
CA ARG A 147 -1.19 13.49 -10.14
C ARG A 147 -0.32 13.57 -8.88
N GLY A 148 0.80 12.87 -8.83
CA GLY A 148 1.67 12.78 -7.67
C GLY A 148 1.36 11.62 -6.71
N ASP A 149 0.39 10.75 -7.05
CA ASP A 149 0.09 9.54 -6.27
C ASP A 149 1.26 8.54 -6.39
N ILE A 150 1.86 8.44 -7.56
CA ILE A 150 3.06 7.62 -7.85
C ILE A 150 4.31 8.52 -7.83
N THR A 151 5.37 8.07 -7.16
CA THR A 151 6.52 8.93 -6.83
C THR A 151 7.87 8.38 -7.30
N LEU A 152 7.88 7.48 -8.30
CA LEU A 152 9.10 6.98 -8.93
C LEU A 152 9.86 8.08 -9.67
N ASP A 153 11.16 8.19 -9.41
CA ASP A 153 12.10 9.06 -10.12
C ASP A 153 12.92 8.31 -11.17
N GLY A 154 13.37 9.02 -12.22
CA GLY A 154 14.25 8.50 -13.25
C GLY A 154 13.56 8.25 -14.59
N ASP A 155 14.07 7.29 -15.37
CA ASP A 155 13.50 6.93 -16.67
C ASP A 155 12.14 6.25 -16.47
N LEU A 156 11.09 6.86 -17.02
CA LEU A 156 9.70 6.44 -16.90
C LEU A 156 9.20 5.68 -18.15
N SER A 157 10.07 5.32 -19.10
CA SER A 157 9.65 4.50 -20.24
C SER A 157 9.11 3.14 -19.77
N GLU A 158 8.02 2.67 -20.38
CA GLU A 158 7.28 1.50 -19.91
C GLU A 158 8.16 0.26 -19.78
N ALA A 159 8.97 -0.04 -20.79
CA ALA A 159 9.84 -1.21 -20.78
C ALA A 159 10.85 -1.17 -19.62
N VAL A 160 11.44 0.01 -19.37
CA VAL A 160 12.44 0.20 -18.32
C VAL A 160 11.80 0.07 -16.94
N ILE A 161 10.66 0.70 -16.68
CA ILE A 161 10.03 0.62 -15.36
C ILE A 161 9.53 -0.79 -15.06
N ARG A 162 8.95 -1.52 -16.03
CA ARG A 162 8.54 -2.92 -15.84
C ARG A 162 9.72 -3.79 -15.43
N GLN A 163 10.82 -3.74 -16.17
CA GLN A 163 12.03 -4.50 -15.85
C GLN A 163 12.57 -4.16 -14.45
N LYS A 164 12.61 -2.87 -14.10
CA LYS A 164 13.11 -2.42 -12.80
C LYS A 164 12.22 -2.86 -11.64
N TYR A 165 10.88 -2.76 -11.79
CA TYR A 165 9.94 -3.27 -10.79
C TYR A 165 10.08 -4.78 -10.63
N GLU A 166 10.06 -5.56 -11.71
CA GLU A 166 10.21 -7.01 -11.66
C GLU A 166 11.49 -7.42 -10.91
N LYS A 167 12.60 -6.75 -11.17
CA LYS A 167 13.87 -7.01 -10.48
C LYS A 167 13.76 -6.69 -8.98
N THR A 168 13.17 -5.56 -8.62
CA THR A 168 13.02 -5.13 -7.22
C THR A 168 12.04 -6.01 -6.46
N MET A 169 10.93 -6.42 -7.11
CA MET A 169 9.85 -7.21 -6.52
C MET A 169 10.08 -8.72 -6.57
N ARG A 170 11.20 -9.18 -7.12
CA ARG A 170 11.49 -10.60 -7.43
C ARG A 170 11.15 -11.58 -6.30
N TYR A 171 11.37 -11.18 -5.06
CA TYR A 171 11.18 -12.03 -3.89
C TYR A 171 9.94 -11.65 -3.06
N PHE A 172 9.23 -10.64 -3.47
CA PHE A 172 7.99 -10.22 -2.82
C PHE A 172 6.87 -11.25 -3.10
N PRO A 173 6.01 -11.61 -2.14
CA PRO A 173 5.96 -11.06 -0.76
C PRO A 173 6.79 -11.82 0.27
N TRP A 174 7.62 -12.78 -0.11
CA TRP A 174 8.28 -13.72 0.81
C TRP A 174 9.76 -13.38 1.13
N GLY A 175 10.39 -12.46 0.37
CA GLY A 175 11.81 -12.12 0.45
C GLY A 175 12.19 -10.96 1.36
#